data_9980851f8404e38ddd214f71b60dc02b
#
_entry.id   9980851f8404e38ddd214f71b60dc02b
#
_cell.length_a   1.000
_cell.length_b   1.000
_cell.length_c   1.000
_cell.angle_alpha   90.00
_cell.angle_beta   90.00
_cell.angle_gamma   90.00
#
_symmetry.space_group_name_H-M   'P 1'
#
loop_
_entity.id
_entity.type
_entity.pdbx_description
1 polymer ?
#
loop_
_entity_poly.entity_id
_entity_poly.type
_entity_poly.pdbx_seq_one_letter_code
_entity_poly.pdbx_strand_id
1 'polypeptide(L)'
;MAFALVRSTADGANTPITLGFSYRNTADIVVKVDGVTKTITTHYTFPSSNTIQFTAGNIPTNGQVVEVRRVTSHTSRLVDYVAGATLTETDLDTDSEQAFFMAQESLDVANDSITLNASDVYEGNNKRITNIADPTGAQDVATKTYVDTNIGTATSSAAAAASSASAAASSATSAASSATTATTKAGIATTKAAEAAASAAAAEGGGPGVDGTGTDEFIRMNANTLTGTLTIPTGKNAGSFGPITIQTGSSLTISTGAVYHIIGV
;
A
#
# COMPACT_ATOMS: atom_id res chain seq x y z
N MET A 1 38.29 -29.09 -6.20
CA MET A 1 38.67 -29.54 -7.57
C MET A 1 37.74 -30.71 -7.89
N ALA A 2 37.10 -30.68 -9.05
CA ALA A 2 36.23 -31.79 -9.45
C ALA A 2 37.09 -32.97 -9.94
N PHE A 3 36.61 -34.19 -9.72
CA PHE A 3 37.36 -35.44 -10.02
C PHE A 3 36.90 -36.07 -11.35
N ALA A 4 35.66 -35.83 -11.75
CA ALA A 4 35.04 -36.45 -12.91
C ALA A 4 34.16 -35.45 -13.70
N LEU A 5 34.43 -34.14 -13.51
CA LEU A 5 33.60 -33.05 -14.06
C LEU A 5 34.49 -31.90 -14.54
N VAL A 6 34.24 -31.45 -15.74
CA VAL A 6 34.70 -30.13 -16.26
C VAL A 6 33.49 -29.27 -16.55
N ARG A 7 33.47 -28.06 -16.02
CA ARG A 7 32.41 -27.06 -16.31
C ARG A 7 33.07 -25.79 -16.76
N SER A 8 32.65 -25.26 -17.91
CA SER A 8 33.17 -24.02 -18.47
C SER A 8 32.07 -23.19 -19.10
N THR A 9 32.28 -21.91 -19.22
CA THR A 9 31.40 -21.01 -20.00
C THR A 9 32.00 -20.90 -21.40
N ALA A 10 31.17 -21.14 -22.42
CA ALA A 10 31.56 -21.03 -23.82
C ALA A 10 31.83 -19.55 -24.19
N ASP A 11 32.82 -19.32 -25.01
CA ASP A 11 33.17 -18.01 -25.60
C ASP A 11 32.66 -17.84 -27.05
N GLY A 12 31.98 -18.86 -27.57
CA GLY A 12 31.51 -18.89 -28.96
C GLY A 12 32.58 -19.41 -29.96
N ALA A 13 33.81 -19.69 -29.48
CA ALA A 13 34.84 -20.29 -30.31
C ALA A 13 34.82 -21.81 -30.22
N ASN A 14 35.31 -22.50 -31.28
CA ASN A 14 35.40 -23.96 -31.28
C ASN A 14 36.73 -24.45 -30.66
N THR A 15 37.01 -24.02 -29.43
CA THR A 15 38.19 -24.44 -28.71
C THR A 15 37.98 -25.82 -28.11
N PRO A 16 38.89 -26.79 -28.28
CA PRO A 16 38.82 -28.08 -27.63
C PRO A 16 38.79 -27.96 -26.11
N ILE A 17 37.91 -28.71 -25.45
CA ILE A 17 37.81 -28.75 -23.99
C ILE A 17 38.65 -29.92 -23.49
N THR A 18 39.62 -29.61 -22.66
CA THR A 18 40.49 -30.62 -22.05
C THR A 18 39.79 -31.28 -20.87
N LEU A 19 39.77 -32.59 -20.84
CA LEU A 19 39.28 -33.40 -19.73
C LEU A 19 40.41 -33.53 -18.68
N GLY A 20 40.14 -33.08 -17.48
CA GLY A 20 41.07 -33.17 -16.37
C GLY A 20 41.01 -34.52 -15.59
N PHE A 21 40.34 -35.52 -16.15
CA PHE A 21 40.06 -36.78 -15.52
C PHE A 21 40.18 -37.95 -16.53
N SER A 22 40.47 -39.15 -16.02
CA SER A 22 40.49 -40.38 -16.80
C SER A 22 39.09 -40.97 -16.96
N TYR A 23 38.88 -41.71 -18.04
CA TYR A 23 37.66 -42.47 -18.30
C TYR A 23 38.02 -43.80 -19.02
N ARG A 24 37.17 -44.79 -18.92
CA ARG A 24 37.37 -46.09 -19.55
C ARG A 24 36.90 -46.14 -20.97
N ASN A 25 35.74 -45.55 -21.24
CA ASN A 25 35.12 -45.52 -22.55
C ASN A 25 34.58 -44.14 -22.85
N THR A 26 34.60 -43.71 -24.14
CA THR A 26 33.98 -42.47 -24.56
C THR A 26 32.48 -42.47 -24.32
N ALA A 27 31.84 -43.62 -24.22
CA ALA A 27 30.42 -43.76 -23.86
C ALA A 27 30.13 -43.37 -22.41
N ASP A 28 31.14 -43.38 -21.54
CA ASP A 28 31.02 -42.93 -20.14
C ASP A 28 31.05 -41.41 -20.01
N ILE A 29 31.30 -40.70 -21.13
CA ILE A 29 31.36 -39.23 -21.12
C ILE A 29 30.01 -38.64 -21.55
N VAL A 30 29.42 -37.87 -20.66
CA VAL A 30 28.19 -37.12 -20.93
C VAL A 30 28.53 -35.66 -21.07
N VAL A 31 28.14 -35.05 -22.19
CA VAL A 31 28.32 -33.66 -22.48
C VAL A 31 26.95 -32.96 -22.45
N LYS A 32 26.84 -31.85 -21.73
CA LYS A 32 25.63 -31.02 -21.72
C LYS A 32 26.00 -29.57 -22.07
N VAL A 33 25.06 -28.90 -22.73
CA VAL A 33 25.12 -27.44 -22.96
C VAL A 33 23.83 -26.88 -22.40
N ASP A 34 23.95 -25.98 -21.40
CA ASP A 34 22.80 -25.44 -20.65
C ASP A 34 21.87 -26.54 -20.12
N GLY A 35 22.44 -27.64 -19.61
CA GLY A 35 21.70 -28.79 -19.11
C GLY A 35 21.17 -29.76 -20.17
N VAL A 36 21.24 -29.42 -21.47
CA VAL A 36 20.77 -30.29 -22.56
C VAL A 36 21.87 -31.24 -23.00
N THR A 37 21.62 -32.53 -22.90
CA THR A 37 22.58 -33.59 -23.31
C THR A 37 22.87 -33.53 -24.81
N LYS A 38 24.14 -33.61 -25.16
CA LYS A 38 24.66 -33.64 -26.52
C LYS A 38 25.13 -35.05 -26.87
N THR A 39 24.96 -35.43 -28.14
CA THR A 39 25.29 -36.78 -28.64
C THR A 39 26.67 -36.77 -29.25
N ILE A 40 27.52 -37.78 -28.89
CA ILE A 40 28.80 -38.03 -29.52
C ILE A 40 28.64 -38.25 -31.04
N THR A 41 29.64 -37.86 -31.80
CA THR A 41 29.69 -37.89 -33.29
C THR A 41 28.75 -36.88 -33.96
N THR A 42 27.58 -36.64 -33.44
CA THR A 42 26.63 -35.65 -33.97
C THR A 42 26.99 -34.23 -33.52
N HIS A 43 27.15 -34.02 -32.23
CA HIS A 43 27.33 -32.69 -31.64
C HIS A 43 28.78 -32.43 -31.25
N TYR A 44 29.54 -33.46 -30.92
CA TYR A 44 30.93 -33.34 -30.51
C TYR A 44 31.71 -34.62 -30.86
N THR A 45 33.03 -34.52 -30.93
CA THR A 45 33.98 -35.61 -31.17
C THR A 45 35.09 -35.58 -30.16
N PHE A 46 35.91 -36.64 -30.12
CA PHE A 46 37.15 -36.76 -29.34
C PHE A 46 38.34 -36.62 -30.28
N PRO A 47 38.95 -35.42 -30.45
CA PRO A 47 40.17 -35.25 -31.21
C PRO A 47 41.38 -35.97 -30.59
N SER A 48 41.35 -36.17 -29.29
CA SER A 48 42.34 -36.94 -28.53
C SER A 48 41.64 -37.66 -27.37
N SER A 49 42.37 -38.53 -26.68
CA SER A 49 41.88 -39.28 -25.50
C SER A 49 41.51 -38.38 -24.29
N ASN A 50 41.95 -37.13 -24.28
CA ASN A 50 41.69 -36.18 -23.18
C ASN A 50 41.04 -34.88 -23.59
N THR A 51 40.49 -34.80 -24.85
CA THR A 51 39.83 -33.59 -25.31
C THR A 51 38.54 -33.95 -26.03
N ILE A 52 37.54 -33.06 -25.89
CA ILE A 52 36.35 -33.04 -26.76
C ILE A 52 36.35 -31.77 -27.57
N GLN A 53 35.72 -31.80 -28.75
CA GLN A 53 35.53 -30.66 -29.61
C GLN A 53 34.13 -30.74 -30.26
N PHE A 54 33.45 -29.60 -30.28
CA PHE A 54 32.13 -29.52 -30.92
C PHE A 54 32.25 -29.61 -32.45
N THR A 55 31.29 -30.23 -33.09
CA THR A 55 31.22 -30.27 -34.57
C THR A 55 30.75 -28.93 -35.12
N ALA A 56 31.08 -28.64 -36.36
CA ALA A 56 30.61 -27.42 -37.05
C ALA A 56 29.07 -27.32 -36.98
N GLY A 57 28.55 -26.19 -36.61
CA GLY A 57 27.12 -25.96 -36.43
C GLY A 57 26.55 -26.33 -35.06
N ASN A 58 27.36 -26.97 -34.19
CA ASN A 58 26.97 -27.30 -32.82
C ASN A 58 27.84 -26.61 -31.74
N ILE A 59 28.63 -25.65 -32.14
CA ILE A 59 29.51 -24.86 -31.25
C ILE A 59 28.63 -24.09 -30.28
N PRO A 60 28.83 -24.24 -28.96
CA PRO A 60 28.08 -23.46 -27.98
C PRO A 60 28.32 -21.97 -28.16
N THR A 61 27.25 -21.18 -28.07
CA THR A 61 27.35 -19.72 -28.18
C THR A 61 27.95 -19.12 -26.91
N ASN A 62 28.47 -17.90 -27.03
CA ASN A 62 29.06 -17.19 -25.89
C ASN A 62 28.05 -17.09 -24.72
N GLY A 63 28.51 -17.45 -23.53
CA GLY A 63 27.73 -17.42 -22.30
C GLY A 63 27.03 -18.75 -21.95
N GLN A 64 26.93 -19.70 -22.87
CA GLN A 64 26.36 -21.02 -22.56
C GLN A 64 27.28 -21.83 -21.65
N VAL A 65 26.70 -22.56 -20.71
CA VAL A 65 27.45 -23.44 -19.79
C VAL A 65 27.64 -24.81 -20.44
N VAL A 66 28.89 -25.20 -20.63
CA VAL A 66 29.28 -26.53 -21.07
C VAL A 66 29.70 -27.34 -19.86
N GLU A 67 29.05 -28.50 -19.69
CA GLU A 67 29.39 -29.48 -18.66
C GLU A 67 29.83 -30.78 -19.35
N VAL A 68 30.98 -31.28 -18.98
CA VAL A 68 31.49 -32.58 -19.40
C VAL A 68 31.72 -33.41 -18.17
N ARG A 69 31.01 -34.52 -18.08
CA ARG A 69 31.04 -35.39 -16.89
C ARG A 69 31.30 -36.84 -17.29
N ARG A 70 32.11 -37.53 -16.51
CA ARG A 70 32.13 -38.97 -16.55
C ARG A 70 30.94 -39.55 -15.78
N VAL A 71 30.30 -40.56 -16.34
CA VAL A 71 29.21 -41.32 -15.73
C VAL A 71 29.57 -42.82 -15.89
N THR A 72 30.23 -43.37 -14.94
CA THR A 72 30.63 -44.79 -14.94
C THR A 72 29.38 -45.66 -14.76
N SER A 73 29.32 -46.81 -15.48
CA SER A 73 28.21 -47.75 -15.32
C SER A 73 28.05 -48.18 -13.88
N HIS A 74 26.87 -47.97 -13.33
CA HIS A 74 26.49 -48.34 -11.96
C HIS A 74 25.31 -49.31 -11.92
N THR A 75 24.86 -49.81 -13.08
CA THR A 75 23.72 -50.74 -13.21
C THR A 75 24.20 -52.19 -13.15
N SER A 76 25.49 -52.43 -13.42
CA SER A 76 26.10 -53.76 -13.39
C SER A 76 27.58 -53.61 -13.07
N ARG A 77 28.16 -54.66 -12.51
CA ARG A 77 29.61 -54.78 -12.43
C ARG A 77 30.20 -54.96 -13.80
N LEU A 78 31.38 -54.39 -14.05
CA LEU A 78 32.11 -54.56 -15.31
C LEU A 78 32.85 -55.89 -15.36
N VAL A 79 33.19 -56.42 -14.20
CA VAL A 79 33.82 -57.76 -14.04
C VAL A 79 32.91 -58.62 -13.16
N ASP A 80 32.61 -59.83 -13.61
CA ASP A 80 31.88 -60.80 -12.84
C ASP A 80 32.81 -62.01 -12.58
N TYR A 81 33.22 -62.19 -11.33
CA TYR A 81 34.10 -63.26 -10.93
C TYR A 81 33.36 -64.56 -10.80
N VAL A 82 33.76 -65.54 -11.63
CA VAL A 82 33.14 -66.89 -11.66
C VAL A 82 34.10 -67.88 -10.97
N ALA A 83 33.56 -68.78 -10.15
CA ALA A 83 34.34 -69.80 -9.46
C ALA A 83 35.17 -70.67 -10.45
N GLY A 84 36.49 -70.73 -10.21
CA GLY A 84 37.43 -71.51 -11.06
C GLY A 84 37.96 -70.71 -12.29
N ALA A 85 37.58 -69.47 -12.47
CA ALA A 85 38.18 -68.59 -13.49
C ALA A 85 39.60 -68.16 -13.06
N THR A 86 40.46 -67.96 -14.08
CA THR A 86 41.78 -67.34 -13.83
C THR A 86 41.57 -65.81 -13.61
N LEU A 87 42.02 -65.30 -12.53
CA LEU A 87 42.05 -63.93 -12.18
C LEU A 87 43.18 -63.21 -12.92
N THR A 88 42.85 -62.19 -13.73
CA THR A 88 43.85 -61.40 -14.45
C THR A 88 44.04 -60.03 -13.82
N GLU A 89 45.20 -59.39 -14.08
CA GLU A 89 45.44 -57.98 -13.74
C GLU A 89 44.36 -57.06 -14.30
N THR A 90 43.98 -57.24 -15.55
CA THR A 90 42.94 -56.48 -16.24
C THR A 90 41.59 -56.59 -15.54
N ASP A 91 41.21 -57.73 -15.00
CA ASP A 91 39.97 -57.92 -14.25
C ASP A 91 39.98 -57.12 -12.93
N LEU A 92 41.12 -57.19 -12.21
CA LEU A 92 41.29 -56.44 -10.97
C LEU A 92 41.30 -54.93 -11.20
N ASP A 93 42.05 -54.47 -12.19
CA ASP A 93 42.08 -53.06 -12.56
C ASP A 93 40.70 -52.55 -12.99
N THR A 94 39.98 -53.30 -13.79
CA THR A 94 38.64 -52.95 -14.23
C THR A 94 37.64 -52.81 -13.08
N ASP A 95 37.66 -53.75 -12.14
CA ASP A 95 36.79 -53.73 -10.97
C ASP A 95 37.15 -52.59 -10.02
N SER A 96 38.45 -52.40 -9.74
CA SER A 96 38.91 -51.30 -8.88
C SER A 96 38.68 -49.92 -9.48
N GLU A 97 38.89 -49.74 -10.80
CA GLU A 97 38.62 -48.49 -11.49
C GLU A 97 37.14 -48.16 -11.48
N GLN A 98 36.24 -49.15 -11.70
CA GLN A 98 34.81 -48.91 -11.60
C GLN A 98 34.42 -48.33 -10.23
N ALA A 99 34.88 -48.97 -9.15
CA ALA A 99 34.61 -48.52 -7.79
C ALA A 99 35.20 -47.13 -7.50
N PHE A 100 36.46 -46.91 -7.91
CA PHE A 100 37.15 -45.63 -7.74
C PHE A 100 36.49 -44.49 -8.52
N PHE A 101 36.11 -44.72 -9.75
CA PHE A 101 35.44 -43.72 -10.59
C PHE A 101 34.05 -43.34 -10.06
N MET A 102 33.29 -44.34 -9.61
CA MET A 102 31.99 -44.09 -8.97
C MET A 102 32.14 -43.30 -7.67
N ALA A 103 33.19 -43.55 -6.86
CA ALA A 103 33.46 -42.77 -5.65
C ALA A 103 33.78 -41.30 -6.00
N GLN A 104 34.60 -41.05 -7.02
CA GLN A 104 34.92 -39.71 -7.50
C GLN A 104 33.68 -38.95 -7.99
N GLU A 105 32.84 -39.64 -8.78
CA GLU A 105 31.57 -39.08 -9.28
C GLU A 105 30.61 -38.74 -8.15
N SER A 106 30.53 -39.59 -7.13
CA SER A 106 29.72 -39.35 -5.93
C SER A 106 30.19 -38.13 -5.15
N LEU A 107 31.51 -37.93 -5.04
CA LEU A 107 32.09 -36.73 -4.40
C LEU A 107 31.80 -35.47 -5.19
N ASP A 108 31.84 -35.52 -6.52
CA ASP A 108 31.50 -34.38 -7.36
C ASP A 108 30.03 -33.97 -7.23
N VAL A 109 29.11 -34.96 -7.16
CA VAL A 109 27.68 -34.72 -6.89
C VAL A 109 27.48 -34.13 -5.50
N ALA A 110 28.18 -34.67 -4.49
CA ALA A 110 28.10 -34.13 -3.14
C ALA A 110 28.59 -32.68 -3.05
N ASN A 111 29.68 -32.35 -3.75
CA ASN A 111 30.21 -30.98 -3.82
C ASN A 111 29.28 -29.98 -4.59
N ASP A 112 28.49 -30.48 -5.50
CA ASP A 112 27.47 -29.67 -6.23
C ASP A 112 26.16 -29.48 -5.42
N SER A 113 26.00 -30.23 -4.33
CA SER A 113 24.81 -30.18 -3.47
C SER A 113 24.88 -29.01 -2.49
N ILE A 114 23.76 -28.73 -1.85
CA ILE A 114 23.74 -27.85 -0.67
C ILE A 114 24.45 -28.58 0.47
N THR A 115 25.56 -28.01 0.92
CA THR A 115 26.42 -28.64 1.91
C THR A 115 26.30 -27.99 3.28
N LEU A 116 26.51 -28.81 4.33
CA LEU A 116 26.57 -28.30 5.70
C LEU A 116 27.98 -27.75 5.93
N ASN A 117 28.11 -26.55 6.46
CA ASN A 117 29.40 -25.98 6.85
C ASN A 117 29.79 -26.39 8.29
N ALA A 118 30.97 -25.96 8.74
CA ALA A 118 31.48 -26.26 10.07
C ALA A 118 30.65 -25.67 11.24
N SER A 119 29.68 -24.82 10.93
CA SER A 119 28.76 -24.19 11.90
C SER A 119 27.35 -24.79 11.84
N ASP A 120 27.18 -25.96 11.26
CA ASP A 120 25.90 -26.65 11.06
C ASP A 120 24.86 -25.83 10.24
N VAL A 121 25.33 -25.02 9.30
CA VAL A 121 24.48 -24.20 8.38
C VAL A 121 24.61 -24.73 6.96
N TYR A 122 23.49 -24.91 6.28
CA TYR A 122 23.47 -25.26 4.87
C TYR A 122 23.84 -24.03 4.00
N GLU A 123 24.85 -24.22 3.14
CA GLU A 123 25.37 -23.20 2.24
C GLU A 123 24.99 -23.50 0.80
N GLY A 124 24.35 -22.53 0.14
CA GLY A 124 24.02 -22.57 -1.28
C GLY A 124 25.16 -22.14 -2.19
N ASN A 125 26.31 -21.74 -1.66
CA ASN A 125 27.53 -21.34 -2.41
C ASN A 125 27.24 -20.34 -3.55
N ASN A 126 26.39 -19.34 -3.30
CA ASN A 126 25.90 -18.35 -4.26
C ASN A 126 25.11 -18.96 -5.45
N LYS A 127 24.64 -20.19 -5.33
CA LYS A 127 23.78 -20.82 -6.33
C LYS A 127 22.32 -20.46 -6.09
N ARG A 128 21.60 -20.29 -7.19
CA ARG A 128 20.14 -20.08 -7.14
C ARG A 128 19.44 -21.42 -6.93
N ILE A 129 18.48 -21.45 -6.02
CA ILE A 129 17.54 -22.55 -5.90
C ILE A 129 16.30 -22.16 -6.74
N THR A 130 15.97 -23.00 -7.71
CA THR A 130 14.85 -22.79 -8.64
C THR A 130 13.86 -23.94 -8.55
N ASN A 131 12.66 -23.73 -9.11
CA ASN A 131 11.61 -24.76 -9.13
C ASN A 131 11.13 -25.18 -7.73
N ILE A 132 11.06 -24.21 -6.81
CA ILE A 132 10.45 -24.35 -5.50
C ILE A 132 9.01 -23.89 -5.57
N ALA A 133 8.08 -24.67 -5.01
CA ALA A 133 6.70 -24.28 -4.84
C ALA A 133 6.56 -23.12 -3.83
N ASP A 134 5.49 -22.38 -3.92
CA ASP A 134 5.16 -21.35 -2.94
C ASP A 134 4.91 -22.00 -1.56
N PRO A 135 5.24 -21.30 -0.45
CA PRO A 135 5.13 -21.84 0.89
C PRO A 135 3.67 -22.11 1.27
N THR A 136 3.42 -23.21 1.94
CA THR A 136 2.13 -23.59 2.53
C THR A 136 2.17 -23.71 4.05
N GLY A 137 3.36 -23.97 4.60
CA GLY A 137 3.62 -24.09 6.03
C GLY A 137 4.48 -22.96 6.57
N ALA A 138 4.42 -22.73 7.88
CA ALA A 138 5.15 -21.66 8.55
C ALA A 138 6.68 -21.77 8.48
N GLN A 139 7.21 -22.98 8.17
CA GLN A 139 8.64 -23.25 8.07
C GLN A 139 9.13 -23.38 6.61
N ASP A 140 8.24 -23.18 5.63
CA ASP A 140 8.60 -23.30 4.24
C ASP A 140 9.41 -22.09 3.75
N VAL A 141 10.29 -22.34 2.79
CA VAL A 141 11.05 -21.27 2.13
C VAL A 141 10.13 -20.51 1.21
N ALA A 142 10.10 -19.19 1.35
CA ALA A 142 9.31 -18.34 0.47
C ALA A 142 10.01 -18.11 -0.87
N THR A 143 9.27 -18.28 -1.96
CA THR A 143 9.75 -17.87 -3.29
C THR A 143 9.77 -16.35 -3.43
N LYS A 144 10.60 -15.84 -4.34
CA LYS A 144 10.61 -14.39 -4.65
C LYS A 144 9.23 -13.91 -5.09
N THR A 145 8.55 -14.68 -5.93
CA THR A 145 7.20 -14.34 -6.44
C THR A 145 6.20 -14.23 -5.29
N TYR A 146 6.21 -15.16 -4.35
CA TYR A 146 5.35 -15.12 -3.17
C TYR A 146 5.58 -13.86 -2.33
N VAL A 147 6.85 -13.53 -2.08
CA VAL A 147 7.21 -12.33 -1.31
C VAL A 147 6.81 -11.05 -2.05
N ASP A 148 7.13 -10.93 -3.33
CA ASP A 148 6.80 -9.75 -4.14
C ASP A 148 5.28 -9.52 -4.21
N THR A 149 4.49 -10.59 -4.36
CA THR A 149 3.02 -10.51 -4.39
C THR A 149 2.46 -10.02 -3.06
N ASN A 150 2.96 -10.54 -1.93
CA ASN A 150 2.50 -10.12 -0.62
C ASN A 150 2.90 -8.67 -0.28
N ILE A 151 4.11 -8.26 -0.67
CA ILE A 151 4.56 -6.86 -0.54
C ILE A 151 3.69 -5.94 -1.40
N GLY A 152 3.39 -6.32 -2.65
CA GLY A 152 2.50 -5.57 -3.53
C GLY A 152 1.10 -5.40 -2.94
N THR A 153 0.53 -6.46 -2.38
CA THR A 153 -0.77 -6.43 -1.69
C THR A 153 -0.74 -5.51 -0.47
N ALA A 154 0.30 -5.62 0.38
CA ALA A 154 0.46 -4.76 1.55
C ALA A 154 0.59 -3.28 1.17
N THR A 155 1.39 -2.97 0.14
CA THR A 155 1.55 -1.61 -0.38
C THR A 155 0.23 -1.03 -0.90
N SER A 156 -0.53 -1.82 -1.65
CA SER A 156 -1.84 -1.41 -2.17
C SER A 156 -2.84 -1.16 -1.03
N SER A 157 -2.85 -2.01 -0.02
CA SER A 157 -3.69 -1.85 1.17
C SER A 157 -3.33 -0.61 1.98
N ALA A 158 -2.03 -0.31 2.13
CA ALA A 158 -1.55 0.90 2.79
C ALA A 158 -1.97 2.17 2.02
N ALA A 159 -1.88 2.16 0.69
CA ALA A 159 -2.33 3.27 -0.15
C ALA A 159 -3.86 3.50 -0.04
N ALA A 160 -4.66 2.42 -0.03
CA ALA A 160 -6.10 2.51 0.17
C ALA A 160 -6.47 3.07 1.56
N ALA A 161 -5.75 2.64 2.61
CA ALA A 161 -5.93 3.17 3.96
C ALA A 161 -5.59 4.66 4.04
N ALA A 162 -4.50 5.11 3.42
CA ALA A 162 -4.12 6.52 3.36
C ALA A 162 -5.17 7.37 2.62
N SER A 163 -5.73 6.85 1.51
CA SER A 163 -6.81 7.51 0.76
C SER A 163 -8.08 7.64 1.62
N SER A 164 -8.43 6.58 2.34
CA SER A 164 -9.59 6.59 3.25
C SER A 164 -9.42 7.57 4.40
N ALA A 165 -8.20 7.66 4.98
CA ALA A 165 -7.88 8.64 6.03
C ALA A 165 -8.00 10.08 5.52
N SER A 166 -7.53 10.35 4.30
CA SER A 166 -7.66 11.67 3.66
C SER A 166 -9.12 12.06 3.41
N ALA A 167 -9.94 11.11 2.95
CA ALA A 167 -11.38 11.33 2.76
C ALA A 167 -12.09 11.60 4.10
N ALA A 168 -11.74 10.86 5.15
CA ALA A 168 -12.27 11.08 6.50
C ALA A 168 -11.90 12.47 7.04
N ALA A 169 -10.66 12.92 6.86
CA ALA A 169 -10.22 14.26 7.27
C ALA A 169 -10.98 15.36 6.53
N SER A 170 -11.21 15.20 5.23
CA SER A 170 -12.01 16.13 4.43
C SER A 170 -13.46 16.21 4.91
N SER A 171 -14.06 15.04 5.21
CA SER A 171 -15.42 14.96 5.76
C SER A 171 -15.52 15.63 7.14
N ALA A 172 -14.53 15.43 8.02
CA ALA A 172 -14.48 16.09 9.31
C ALA A 172 -14.38 17.61 9.19
N THR A 173 -13.57 18.12 8.25
CA THR A 173 -13.47 19.55 7.96
C THR A 173 -14.81 20.12 7.48
N SER A 174 -15.50 19.43 6.60
CA SER A 174 -16.82 19.83 6.10
C SER A 174 -17.88 19.85 7.21
N ALA A 175 -17.85 18.85 8.10
CA ALA A 175 -18.73 18.79 9.26
C ALA A 175 -18.48 19.95 10.23
N ALA A 176 -17.20 20.29 10.50
CA ALA A 176 -16.83 21.43 11.33
C ALA A 176 -17.33 22.77 10.75
N SER A 177 -17.19 22.96 9.43
CA SER A 177 -17.71 24.12 8.72
C SER A 177 -19.24 24.24 8.81
N SER A 178 -19.93 23.11 8.66
CA SER A 178 -21.38 23.04 8.79
C SER A 178 -21.85 23.38 10.21
N ALA A 179 -21.14 22.88 11.23
CA ALA A 179 -21.42 23.18 12.63
C ALA A 179 -21.23 24.68 12.92
N THR A 180 -20.17 25.30 12.41
CA THR A 180 -19.94 26.75 12.54
C THR A 180 -21.07 27.57 11.89
N THR A 181 -21.51 27.16 10.69
CA THR A 181 -22.64 27.81 10.00
C THR A 181 -23.94 27.67 10.79
N ALA A 182 -24.21 26.49 11.35
CA ALA A 182 -25.39 26.26 12.18
C ALA A 182 -25.38 27.15 13.44
N THR A 183 -24.24 27.26 14.13
CA THR A 183 -24.06 28.13 15.30
C THR A 183 -24.31 29.61 14.94
N THR A 184 -23.76 30.08 13.83
CA THR A 184 -24.01 31.45 13.35
C THR A 184 -25.48 31.70 13.06
N LYS A 185 -26.17 30.79 12.39
CA LYS A 185 -27.59 30.90 12.11
C LYS A 185 -28.46 30.88 13.35
N ALA A 186 -28.09 30.05 14.35
CA ALA A 186 -28.76 30.02 15.65
C ALA A 186 -28.60 31.36 16.38
N GLY A 187 -27.43 31.99 16.34
CA GLY A 187 -27.18 33.31 16.89
C GLY A 187 -28.05 34.40 16.20
N ILE A 188 -28.14 34.38 14.88
CA ILE A 188 -29.02 35.30 14.11
C ILE A 188 -30.49 35.08 14.51
N ALA A 189 -30.94 33.84 14.63
CA ALA A 189 -32.32 33.57 15.03
C ALA A 189 -32.62 34.07 16.45
N THR A 190 -31.69 33.92 17.39
CA THR A 190 -31.82 34.48 18.75
C THR A 190 -31.94 36.01 18.72
N THR A 191 -31.09 36.68 17.95
CA THR A 191 -31.14 38.15 17.77
C THR A 191 -32.48 38.58 17.20
N LYS A 192 -32.96 37.93 16.14
CA LYS A 192 -34.25 38.23 15.52
C LYS A 192 -35.44 37.97 16.44
N ALA A 193 -35.39 36.97 17.27
CA ALA A 193 -36.39 36.72 18.29
C ALA A 193 -36.44 37.85 19.35
N ALA A 194 -35.26 38.35 19.79
CA ALA A 194 -35.18 39.46 20.70
C ALA A 194 -35.68 40.77 20.11
N GLU A 195 -35.34 41.06 18.84
CA GLU A 195 -35.90 42.23 18.09
C GLU A 195 -37.42 42.15 17.97
N ALA A 196 -37.98 40.98 17.65
CA ALA A 196 -39.41 40.78 17.57
C ALA A 196 -40.11 40.97 18.92
N ALA A 197 -39.53 40.45 19.99
CA ALA A 197 -40.03 40.64 21.37
C ALA A 197 -40.02 42.13 21.79
N ALA A 198 -38.94 42.83 21.46
CA ALA A 198 -38.88 44.30 21.72
C ALA A 198 -39.93 45.08 20.92
N SER A 199 -40.16 44.69 19.65
CA SER A 199 -41.20 45.32 18.82
C SER A 199 -42.61 45.02 19.35
N ALA A 200 -42.89 43.80 19.82
CA ALA A 200 -44.16 43.43 20.43
C ALA A 200 -44.40 44.22 21.75
N ALA A 201 -43.36 44.34 22.62
CA ALA A 201 -43.47 45.13 23.85
C ALA A 201 -43.72 46.62 23.55
N ALA A 202 -43.10 47.17 22.51
CA ALA A 202 -43.39 48.54 22.07
C ALA A 202 -44.83 48.71 21.55
N ALA A 203 -45.39 47.68 20.90
CA ALA A 203 -46.78 47.68 20.44
C ALA A 203 -47.78 47.52 21.59
N GLU A 204 -47.46 46.69 22.61
CA GLU A 204 -48.29 46.49 23.80
C GLU A 204 -48.24 47.68 24.78
N GLY A 205 -47.11 48.40 24.79
CA GLY A 205 -46.91 49.58 25.66
C GLY A 205 -47.74 50.81 25.28
N GLY A 206 -48.72 50.61 24.42
CA GLY A 206 -49.51 51.71 23.86
C GLY A 206 -48.66 52.47 22.84
N GLY A 207 -49.19 52.57 21.61
CA GLY A 207 -48.47 53.26 20.55
C GLY A 207 -47.94 54.62 20.97
N PRO A 208 -47.00 55.14 20.21
CA PRO A 208 -46.41 56.44 20.45
C PRO A 208 -47.54 57.47 20.55
N GLY A 209 -47.69 57.98 21.71
CA GLY A 209 -48.73 58.94 21.97
C GLY A 209 -49.30 58.93 23.38
N VAL A 210 -49.06 57.83 24.16
CA VAL A 210 -49.55 57.79 25.52
C VAL A 210 -48.69 58.71 26.40
N ASP A 211 -47.42 58.81 26.13
CA ASP A 211 -46.45 59.68 26.82
C ASP A 211 -46.05 60.95 26.03
N GLY A 212 -46.51 61.06 24.81
CA GLY A 212 -46.20 62.24 23.95
C GLY A 212 -44.77 62.25 23.43
N THR A 213 -44.01 61.17 23.55
CA THR A 213 -42.59 61.05 23.11
C THR A 213 -42.39 60.35 21.77
N GLY A 214 -43.46 59.76 21.21
CA GLY A 214 -43.43 59.09 19.90
C GLY A 214 -43.40 60.03 18.72
N THR A 215 -42.93 59.56 17.58
CA THR A 215 -42.90 60.30 16.29
C THR A 215 -44.24 60.31 15.56
N ASP A 216 -45.25 59.58 16.06
CA ASP A 216 -46.56 59.53 15.46
C ASP A 216 -47.41 60.73 15.80
N GLU A 217 -47.98 61.29 14.77
CA GLU A 217 -48.76 62.57 14.86
C GLU A 217 -50.18 62.37 15.37
N PHE A 218 -50.57 61.12 15.68
CA PHE A 218 -51.92 60.77 16.13
C PHE A 218 -51.94 60.22 17.56
N ILE A 219 -52.35 61.03 18.52
CA ILE A 219 -52.56 60.54 19.90
C ILE A 219 -54.02 60.10 20.03
N ARG A 220 -54.23 58.81 20.34
CA ARG A 220 -55.54 58.29 20.74
C ARG A 220 -55.46 57.97 22.24
N MET A 221 -55.94 58.81 23.03
CA MET A 221 -56.08 58.62 24.48
C MET A 221 -57.55 58.29 24.82
N ASN A 222 -57.79 57.12 25.37
CA ASN A 222 -59.11 56.74 25.86
C ASN A 222 -59.22 56.90 27.38
N ALA A 223 -58.15 57.25 28.09
CA ALA A 223 -58.18 57.47 29.54
C ALA A 223 -58.64 58.96 29.79
N ASN A 224 -59.60 59.08 30.69
CA ASN A 224 -60.07 60.37 31.10
C ASN A 224 -59.28 60.99 32.29
N THR A 225 -58.20 60.31 32.74
CA THR A 225 -57.34 60.77 33.84
C THR A 225 -55.86 60.76 33.40
N LEU A 226 -55.22 61.94 33.49
CA LEU A 226 -53.78 62.06 33.26
C LEU A 226 -53.05 61.84 34.58
N THR A 227 -52.25 60.75 34.62
CA THR A 227 -51.49 60.33 35.81
C THR A 227 -50.02 60.63 35.75
N GLY A 228 -49.53 61.32 34.75
CA GLY A 228 -48.16 61.73 34.53
C GLY A 228 -48.03 63.11 33.89
N THR A 229 -46.85 63.52 33.49
CA THR A 229 -46.61 64.76 32.76
C THR A 229 -46.73 64.51 31.25
N LEU A 230 -47.67 65.24 30.60
CA LEU A 230 -47.82 65.23 29.15
C LEU A 230 -47.46 66.62 28.61
N THR A 231 -46.57 66.63 27.60
CA THR A 231 -46.22 67.86 26.89
C THR A 231 -46.64 67.76 25.44
N ILE A 232 -47.41 68.72 24.96
CA ILE A 232 -47.71 68.84 23.53
C ILE A 232 -46.66 69.76 22.93
N PRO A 233 -45.76 69.21 22.07
CA PRO A 233 -44.67 70.01 21.52
C PRO A 233 -45.14 71.10 20.57
N THR A 234 -44.29 72.10 20.30
CA THR A 234 -44.56 73.16 19.27
C THR A 234 -44.87 72.55 17.91
N GLY A 235 -45.91 73.04 17.28
CA GLY A 235 -46.35 72.60 15.93
C GLY A 235 -47.09 71.28 15.95
N LYS A 236 -47.47 70.68 17.08
CA LYS A 236 -48.37 69.57 17.21
C LYS A 236 -49.73 69.96 17.80
N ASN A 237 -50.76 69.25 17.37
CA ASN A 237 -52.11 69.33 17.90
C ASN A 237 -52.46 68.04 18.62
N ALA A 238 -53.13 68.10 19.75
CA ALA A 238 -53.64 66.94 20.45
C ALA A 238 -55.08 67.17 20.89
N GLY A 239 -55.76 66.09 21.21
CA GLY A 239 -57.12 66.14 21.71
C GLY A 239 -57.54 64.95 22.52
N SER A 240 -58.53 65.09 23.37
CA SER A 240 -59.22 64.03 24.07
C SER A 240 -60.69 64.02 23.80
N PHE A 241 -61.28 62.81 23.90
CA PHE A 241 -62.72 62.68 23.88
C PHE A 241 -63.26 62.67 25.33
N GLY A 242 -64.12 63.60 25.65
CA GLY A 242 -64.65 63.75 27.00
C GLY A 242 -63.79 64.57 27.94
N PRO A 243 -64.29 64.85 29.14
CA PRO A 243 -63.52 65.61 30.13
C PRO A 243 -62.29 64.82 30.59
N ILE A 244 -61.19 65.57 30.79
CA ILE A 244 -59.94 64.96 31.39
C ILE A 244 -59.80 65.44 32.81
N THR A 245 -59.39 64.53 33.68
CA THR A 245 -58.95 64.79 35.05
C THR A 245 -57.44 64.73 35.11
N ILE A 246 -56.77 65.78 35.60
CA ILE A 246 -55.33 65.83 35.84
C ILE A 246 -55.12 65.46 37.31
N GLN A 247 -54.49 64.33 37.57
CA GLN A 247 -54.22 63.84 38.92
C GLN A 247 -53.22 64.78 39.66
N THR A 248 -53.31 64.87 40.98
CA THR A 248 -52.38 65.65 41.79
C THR A 248 -50.93 65.23 41.50
N GLY A 249 -50.07 66.17 41.19
CA GLY A 249 -48.69 65.90 40.79
C GLY A 249 -48.43 65.60 39.31
N SER A 250 -49.51 65.58 38.50
CA SER A 250 -49.44 65.45 37.04
C SER A 250 -49.61 66.81 36.38
N SER A 251 -49.12 66.94 35.14
CA SER A 251 -49.26 68.19 34.37
C SER A 251 -49.51 67.93 32.87
N LEU A 252 -50.30 68.82 32.30
CA LEU A 252 -50.44 68.91 30.85
C LEU A 252 -49.82 70.25 30.42
N THR A 253 -48.72 70.17 29.67
CA THR A 253 -48.02 71.33 29.12
C THR A 253 -48.29 71.46 27.63
N ILE A 254 -48.79 72.62 27.20
CA ILE A 254 -49.03 72.91 25.79
C ILE A 254 -47.97 73.94 25.35
N SER A 255 -47.05 73.52 24.50
CA SER A 255 -45.98 74.40 23.97
C SER A 255 -46.55 75.51 23.07
N THR A 256 -45.82 76.64 22.93
CA THR A 256 -46.21 77.77 22.09
C THR A 256 -46.52 77.31 20.64
N GLY A 257 -47.72 77.63 20.16
CA GLY A 257 -48.16 77.20 18.84
C GLY A 257 -48.77 75.86 18.72
N ALA A 258 -48.80 75.02 19.83
CA ALA A 258 -49.56 73.83 19.92
C ALA A 258 -50.94 74.04 20.40
N VAL A 259 -51.86 73.11 20.05
CA VAL A 259 -53.29 73.21 20.43
C VAL A 259 -53.72 71.88 21.03
N TYR A 260 -54.45 71.95 22.12
CA TYR A 260 -55.15 70.80 22.69
C TYR A 260 -56.66 70.97 22.65
N HIS A 261 -57.34 70.03 22.04
CA HIS A 261 -58.79 70.03 21.92
C HIS A 261 -59.49 69.08 22.83
N ILE A 262 -60.48 69.46 23.56
CA ILE A 262 -61.39 68.54 24.24
C ILE A 262 -62.64 68.43 23.41
N ILE A 263 -62.98 67.24 22.93
CA ILE A 263 -64.09 66.95 22.05
C ILE A 263 -65.18 66.20 22.83
N GLY A 264 -66.43 66.67 22.86
CA GLY A 264 -67.55 65.97 23.45
C GLY A 264 -67.68 66.20 24.95
N VAL A 265 -67.81 67.46 25.36
CA VAL A 265 -68.25 67.88 26.69
C VAL A 265 -69.72 68.11 26.69
#